data_4e5b2995c729611fc534f1490ce5146e
#
_entry.id   4e5b2995c729611fc534f1490ce5146e
#
_cell.length_a   1.000
_cell.length_b   1.000
_cell.length_c   1.000
_cell.angle_alpha   90.00
_cell.angle_beta   90.00
_cell.angle_gamma   90.00
#
_symmetry.space_group_name_H-M   'P 1'
#
loop_
_entity.id
_entity.type
_entity.pdbx_description
1 polymer ?
#
loop_
_entity_poly.entity_id
_entity_poly.type
_entity_poly.pdbx_seq_one_letter_code
_entity_poly.pdbx_strand_id
1 'polypeptide(L)'
;GHSLMAHWHGLTHMVSTPFEINRLRQRNNADFRALLAVHEAGHGLVHALLFGRAPQEIKIHVASFEGGYNAYAPRKVWSRRNLHDSICTSLAGRAAEMIVFGAALSSSGAESDLRKATETAARMQRHLGHGERIGRTDVSVNSEDNLCTDVDASNAAMEALLQAEHARATRLIQNHRAALLALVDELMEKGQVPPSRFAELTRLPLTATEDALDPYAACLAAFR
;
A
#
# COMPACT_ATOMS: atom_id res chain seq x y z
N GLY A 1 -24.21 -46.41 -13.12
CA GLY A 1 -23.78 -45.18 -13.78
C GLY A 1 -24.82 -44.05 -13.78
N HIS A 2 -25.51 -43.75 -12.62
CA HIS A 2 -26.54 -42.71 -12.62
C HIS A 2 -26.44 -41.77 -11.40
N SER A 3 -25.28 -41.63 -10.77
CA SER A 3 -25.20 -40.85 -9.54
C SER A 3 -24.36 -39.59 -9.60
N LEU A 4 -23.63 -39.28 -10.69
CA LEU A 4 -22.71 -38.13 -10.76
C LEU A 4 -23.30 -36.89 -11.47
N MET A 5 -24.39 -37.01 -12.20
CA MET A 5 -25.00 -35.86 -12.92
C MET A 5 -25.99 -35.06 -12.06
N ALA A 6 -26.58 -35.68 -11.02
CA ALA A 6 -27.56 -34.99 -10.18
C ALA A 6 -26.94 -33.96 -9.19
N HIS A 7 -25.63 -34.07 -8.90
CA HIS A 7 -24.95 -33.17 -7.97
C HIS A 7 -24.52 -31.85 -8.60
N TRP A 8 -24.38 -31.77 -9.91
CA TRP A 8 -23.98 -30.54 -10.61
C TRP A 8 -25.11 -29.53 -10.83
N HIS A 9 -26.36 -30.02 -10.92
CA HIS A 9 -27.52 -29.13 -11.08
C HIS A 9 -27.90 -28.37 -9.80
N GLY A 10 -27.52 -28.88 -8.63
CA GLY A 10 -27.79 -28.20 -7.36
C GLY A 10 -26.87 -27.02 -7.05
N LEU A 11 -25.64 -27.00 -7.59
CA LEU A 11 -24.67 -25.95 -7.35
C LEU A 11 -24.85 -24.76 -8.29
N THR A 12 -25.39 -24.96 -9.50
CA THR A 12 -25.63 -23.87 -10.46
C THR A 12 -26.83 -22.98 -10.10
N HIS A 13 -27.76 -23.49 -9.28
CA HIS A 13 -28.90 -22.69 -8.78
C HIS A 13 -28.59 -21.84 -7.53
N MET A 14 -27.45 -22.05 -6.86
CA MET A 14 -27.11 -21.29 -5.65
C MET A 14 -26.49 -19.89 -5.89
N VAL A 15 -26.17 -19.53 -7.14
CA VAL A 15 -25.46 -18.27 -7.45
C VAL A 15 -26.13 -17.50 -8.60
N SER A 16 -27.45 -17.48 -8.67
CA SER A 16 -28.09 -16.96 -9.89
C SER A 16 -28.70 -15.55 -9.81
N THR A 17 -28.68 -14.88 -8.67
CA THR A 17 -29.19 -13.49 -8.63
C THR A 17 -28.19 -12.51 -8.02
N PRO A 18 -28.06 -11.27 -8.58
CA PRO A 18 -27.27 -10.19 -8.00
C PRO A 18 -27.65 -9.89 -6.54
N PHE A 19 -28.89 -10.17 -6.17
CA PHE A 19 -29.41 -9.97 -4.82
C PHE A 19 -28.84 -11.00 -3.82
N GLU A 20 -28.70 -12.26 -4.19
CA GLU A 20 -28.11 -13.31 -3.33
C GLU A 20 -26.61 -13.09 -3.15
N ILE A 21 -25.91 -12.67 -4.20
CA ILE A 21 -24.50 -12.27 -4.11
C ILE A 21 -24.34 -11.09 -3.15
N ASN A 22 -25.17 -10.06 -3.24
CA ASN A 22 -25.13 -8.92 -2.32
C ASN A 22 -25.46 -9.32 -0.88
N ARG A 23 -26.38 -10.25 -0.67
CA ARG A 23 -26.73 -10.75 0.66
C ARG A 23 -25.62 -11.60 1.29
N LEU A 24 -24.91 -12.40 0.49
CA LEU A 24 -23.71 -13.12 0.92
C LEU A 24 -22.56 -12.16 1.23
N ARG A 25 -22.37 -11.12 0.42
CA ARG A 25 -21.42 -10.05 0.64
C ARG A 25 -21.63 -9.32 1.97
N GLN A 26 -22.89 -9.00 2.30
CA GLN A 26 -23.23 -8.28 3.53
C GLN A 26 -23.15 -9.15 4.78
N ARG A 27 -23.40 -10.44 4.69
CA ARG A 27 -23.65 -11.29 5.84
C ARG A 27 -22.42 -12.01 6.38
N ASN A 28 -21.45 -12.37 5.54
CA ASN A 28 -20.37 -13.29 5.92
C ASN A 28 -18.98 -12.63 6.08
N ASN A 29 -18.79 -11.36 5.71
CA ASN A 29 -17.47 -10.76 5.64
C ASN A 29 -17.41 -9.28 6.10
N ALA A 30 -18.33 -8.84 6.97
CA ALA A 30 -18.35 -7.44 7.42
C ALA A 30 -17.02 -7.03 8.09
N ASP A 31 -16.47 -7.88 8.96
CA ASP A 31 -15.20 -7.60 9.65
C ASP A 31 -14.02 -7.65 8.70
N PHE A 32 -13.96 -8.64 7.81
CA PHE A 32 -12.91 -8.74 6.81
C PHE A 32 -12.98 -7.58 5.81
N ARG A 33 -14.18 -7.19 5.41
CA ARG A 33 -14.40 -6.02 4.55
C ARG A 33 -13.96 -4.72 5.23
N ALA A 34 -14.26 -4.54 6.51
CA ALA A 34 -13.80 -3.39 7.29
C ALA A 34 -12.27 -3.35 7.38
N LEU A 35 -11.64 -4.50 7.64
CA LEU A 35 -10.19 -4.63 7.66
C LEU A 35 -9.59 -4.20 6.34
N LEU A 36 -10.06 -4.76 5.22
CA LEU A 36 -9.56 -4.42 3.89
C LEU A 36 -9.80 -2.95 3.54
N ALA A 37 -10.99 -2.42 3.86
CA ALA A 37 -11.32 -1.03 3.55
C ALA A 37 -10.38 -0.05 4.28
N VAL A 38 -10.07 -0.30 5.54
CA VAL A 38 -9.14 0.52 6.33
C VAL A 38 -7.72 0.39 5.77
N HIS A 39 -7.26 -0.82 5.50
CA HIS A 39 -5.93 -1.11 4.98
C HIS A 39 -5.69 -0.39 3.63
N GLU A 40 -6.56 -0.62 2.65
CA GLU A 40 -6.42 -0.05 1.32
C GLU A 40 -6.65 1.47 1.29
N ALA A 41 -7.57 1.99 2.12
CA ALA A 41 -7.74 3.44 2.28
C ALA A 41 -6.47 4.09 2.85
N GLY A 42 -5.79 3.43 3.78
CA GLY A 42 -4.51 3.88 4.34
C GLY A 42 -3.44 4.06 3.26
N HIS A 43 -3.25 3.04 2.42
CA HIS A 43 -2.32 3.10 1.28
C HIS A 43 -2.66 4.23 0.31
N GLY A 44 -3.92 4.29 -0.12
CA GLY A 44 -4.37 5.29 -1.09
C GLY A 44 -4.23 6.72 -0.59
N LEU A 45 -4.60 6.96 0.66
CA LEU A 45 -4.50 8.29 1.29
C LEU A 45 -3.04 8.75 1.40
N VAL A 46 -2.16 7.91 1.94
CA VAL A 46 -0.74 8.27 2.12
C VAL A 46 -0.06 8.45 0.77
N HIS A 47 -0.35 7.59 -0.22
CA HIS A 47 0.14 7.79 -1.58
C HIS A 47 -0.25 9.17 -2.13
N ALA A 48 -1.52 9.54 -2.03
CA ALA A 48 -2.01 10.80 -2.56
C ALA A 48 -1.36 12.01 -1.87
N LEU A 49 -1.16 11.95 -0.56
CA LEU A 49 -0.49 13.01 0.22
C LEU A 49 0.99 13.18 -0.16
N LEU A 50 1.69 12.08 -0.48
CA LEU A 50 3.13 12.11 -0.75
C LEU A 50 3.45 12.38 -2.22
N PHE A 51 2.66 11.82 -3.13
CA PHE A 51 2.89 11.93 -4.57
C PHE A 51 2.00 12.99 -5.25
N GLY A 52 1.06 13.61 -4.53
CA GLY A 52 0.17 14.65 -5.05
C GLY A 52 -0.84 14.13 -6.08
N ARG A 53 -1.09 12.82 -6.13
CA ARG A 53 -1.96 12.17 -7.12
C ARG A 53 -2.86 11.13 -6.49
N ALA A 54 -4.12 11.04 -6.94
CA ALA A 54 -4.98 9.94 -6.59
C ALA A 54 -4.40 8.60 -7.10
N PRO A 55 -4.63 7.49 -6.38
CA PRO A 55 -4.49 6.16 -6.97
C PRO A 55 -5.34 6.05 -8.24
N GLN A 56 -4.89 5.24 -9.21
CA GLN A 56 -5.69 4.95 -10.40
C GLN A 56 -6.96 4.16 -10.06
N GLU A 57 -6.87 3.33 -9.03
CA GLU A 57 -8.00 2.60 -8.46
C GLU A 57 -7.64 2.15 -7.05
N ILE A 58 -8.61 2.17 -6.15
CA ILE A 58 -8.60 1.41 -4.91
C ILE A 58 -9.74 0.42 -4.99
N LYS A 59 -9.46 -0.85 -4.73
CA LYS A 59 -10.48 -1.90 -4.79
C LYS A 59 -10.30 -2.92 -3.68
N ILE A 60 -11.41 -3.39 -3.13
CA ILE A 60 -11.45 -4.52 -2.20
C ILE A 60 -12.33 -5.63 -2.77
N HIS A 61 -11.89 -6.88 -2.62
CA HIS A 61 -12.68 -8.04 -3.02
C HIS A 61 -13.68 -8.39 -1.93
N VAL A 62 -14.93 -8.04 -2.15
CA VAL A 62 -16.00 -8.23 -1.15
C VAL A 62 -16.68 -9.59 -1.21
N ALA A 63 -16.37 -10.39 -2.21
CA ALA A 63 -16.96 -11.72 -2.43
C ALA A 63 -15.98 -12.88 -2.20
N SER A 64 -14.70 -12.60 -1.98
CA SER A 64 -13.66 -13.61 -1.72
C SER A 64 -12.73 -13.11 -0.63
N PHE A 65 -11.88 -14.02 -0.11
CA PHE A 65 -10.80 -13.65 0.83
C PHE A 65 -9.50 -13.24 0.12
N GLU A 66 -9.57 -12.80 -1.13
CA GLU A 66 -8.39 -12.44 -1.94
C GLU A 66 -7.79 -11.09 -1.56
N GLY A 67 -8.42 -10.33 -0.67
CA GLY A 67 -7.88 -9.06 -0.22
C GLY A 67 -8.30 -7.87 -1.09
N GLY A 68 -7.45 -6.85 -1.14
CA GLY A 68 -7.65 -5.63 -1.90
C GLY A 68 -6.38 -5.21 -2.63
N TYR A 69 -6.44 -4.09 -3.33
CA TYR A 69 -5.27 -3.48 -3.95
C TYR A 69 -5.46 -2.00 -4.22
N ASN A 70 -4.33 -1.31 -4.32
CA ASN A 70 -4.22 0.02 -4.90
C ASN A 70 -3.43 -0.05 -6.21
N ALA A 71 -3.98 0.51 -7.28
CA ALA A 71 -3.25 0.71 -8.54
C ALA A 71 -2.66 2.12 -8.57
N TYR A 72 -1.37 2.22 -8.86
CA TYR A 72 -0.65 3.50 -8.97
C TYR A 72 -0.09 3.68 -10.37
N ALA A 73 0.01 4.94 -10.80
CA ALA A 73 0.68 5.26 -12.06
C ALA A 73 2.17 4.89 -11.97
N PRO A 74 2.74 4.25 -13.01
CA PRO A 74 4.14 3.86 -13.01
C PRO A 74 5.06 5.09 -12.99
N ARG A 75 6.22 4.96 -12.32
CA ARG A 75 7.29 5.97 -12.31
C ARG A 75 8.51 5.44 -13.03
N LYS A 76 9.08 6.27 -13.89
CA LYS A 76 10.33 5.94 -14.61
C LYS A 76 11.58 6.26 -13.79
N VAL A 77 11.54 7.31 -12.99
CA VAL A 77 12.66 7.79 -12.19
C VAL A 77 12.26 7.85 -10.72
N TRP A 78 13.10 7.30 -9.87
CA TRP A 78 12.93 7.27 -8.43
C TRP A 78 14.06 8.03 -7.76
N SER A 79 13.77 9.20 -7.22
CA SER A 79 14.70 9.92 -6.36
C SER A 79 14.75 9.28 -4.97
N ARG A 80 15.76 9.66 -4.17
CA ARG A 80 15.84 9.27 -2.75
C ARG A 80 14.53 9.58 -2.01
N ARG A 81 13.98 10.78 -2.22
CA ARG A 81 12.69 11.18 -1.63
C ARG A 81 11.55 10.24 -2.03
N ASN A 82 11.44 9.92 -3.31
CA ASN A 82 10.37 9.03 -3.78
C ASN A 82 10.49 7.60 -3.23
N LEU A 83 11.71 7.13 -2.95
CA LEU A 83 11.93 5.83 -2.31
C LEU A 83 11.46 5.85 -0.85
N HIS A 84 11.76 6.92 -0.09
CA HIS A 84 11.19 7.14 1.24
C HIS A 84 9.65 7.17 1.20
N ASP A 85 9.07 7.94 0.26
CA ASP A 85 7.62 8.04 0.07
C ASP A 85 6.99 6.69 -0.28
N SER A 86 7.68 5.87 -1.06
CA SER A 86 7.24 4.50 -1.39
C SER A 86 7.23 3.59 -0.17
N ILE A 87 8.27 3.64 0.68
CA ILE A 87 8.31 2.88 1.93
C ILE A 87 7.17 3.33 2.85
N CYS A 88 7.00 4.64 3.02
CA CYS A 88 5.91 5.21 3.81
C CYS A 88 4.54 4.73 3.31
N THR A 89 4.31 4.75 1.99
CA THR A 89 3.07 4.25 1.38
C THR A 89 2.88 2.76 1.64
N SER A 90 3.93 1.93 1.49
CA SER A 90 3.84 0.50 1.76
C SER A 90 3.51 0.16 3.21
N LEU A 91 3.92 1.00 4.16
CA LEU A 91 3.62 0.80 5.58
C LEU A 91 2.27 1.38 6.02
N ALA A 92 1.59 2.13 5.15
CA ALA A 92 0.39 2.89 5.48
C ALA A 92 -0.84 2.03 5.78
N GLY A 93 -0.99 0.88 5.09
CA GLY A 93 -2.09 -0.05 5.39
C GLY A 93 -2.03 -0.55 6.83
N ARG A 94 -0.86 -1.04 7.26
CA ARG A 94 -0.62 -1.45 8.65
C ARG A 94 -0.82 -0.30 9.64
N ALA A 95 -0.32 0.89 9.32
CA ALA A 95 -0.50 2.06 10.17
C ALA A 95 -1.98 2.42 10.34
N ALA A 96 -2.78 2.34 9.27
CA ALA A 96 -4.22 2.57 9.33
C ALA A 96 -4.94 1.52 10.20
N GLU A 97 -4.61 0.24 10.06
CA GLU A 97 -5.15 -0.83 10.92
C GLU A 97 -4.84 -0.55 12.40
N MET A 98 -3.60 -0.20 12.73
CA MET A 98 -3.20 0.08 14.11
C MET A 98 -3.90 1.30 14.70
N ILE A 99 -4.18 2.34 13.89
CA ILE A 99 -4.92 3.53 14.32
C ILE A 99 -6.40 3.20 14.58
N VAL A 100 -7.02 2.42 13.71
CA VAL A 100 -8.47 2.18 13.75
C VAL A 100 -8.83 1.04 14.70
N PHE A 101 -8.09 -0.06 14.65
CA PHE A 101 -8.39 -1.28 15.40
C PHE A 101 -7.49 -1.52 16.61
N GLY A 102 -6.38 -0.79 16.71
CA GLY A 102 -5.37 -1.00 17.73
C GLY A 102 -4.35 -2.08 17.33
N ALA A 103 -3.19 -2.07 18.01
CA ALA A 103 -2.08 -2.97 17.68
C ALA A 103 -2.41 -4.46 17.83
N ALA A 104 -3.28 -4.81 18.77
CA ALA A 104 -3.68 -6.20 19.03
C ALA A 104 -4.49 -6.82 17.88
N LEU A 105 -5.16 -6.01 17.07
CA LEU A 105 -5.97 -6.46 15.95
C LEU A 105 -5.33 -6.18 14.58
N SER A 106 -4.07 -5.73 14.55
CA SER A 106 -3.35 -5.58 13.28
C SER A 106 -3.16 -6.96 12.62
N SER A 107 -3.46 -7.03 11.32
CA SER A 107 -3.55 -8.29 10.60
C SER A 107 -2.21 -8.78 10.04
N SER A 108 -2.17 -10.05 9.61
CA SER A 108 -1.07 -10.61 8.81
C SER A 108 -1.13 -10.15 7.34
N GLY A 109 -2.18 -9.46 6.91
CA GLY A 109 -2.37 -9.01 5.53
C GLY A 109 -1.28 -8.04 5.02
N ALA A 110 -0.59 -7.37 5.94
CA ALA A 110 0.52 -6.47 5.62
C ALA A 110 1.85 -7.18 5.26
N GLU A 111 1.92 -8.52 5.19
CA GLU A 111 3.18 -9.25 4.92
C GLU A 111 3.82 -8.82 3.59
N SER A 112 3.04 -8.75 2.52
CA SER A 112 3.55 -8.35 1.20
C SER A 112 4.06 -6.90 1.18
N ASP A 113 3.44 -6.02 1.94
CA ASP A 113 3.81 -4.60 2.02
C ASP A 113 5.04 -4.39 2.88
N LEU A 114 5.16 -5.12 3.99
CA LEU A 114 6.38 -5.17 4.80
C LEU A 114 7.57 -5.67 3.98
N ARG A 115 7.37 -6.70 3.16
CA ARG A 115 8.41 -7.20 2.25
C ARG A 115 8.85 -6.13 1.26
N LYS A 116 7.91 -5.48 0.55
CA LYS A 116 8.20 -4.39 -0.40
C LYS A 116 8.94 -3.22 0.28
N ALA A 117 8.49 -2.81 1.46
CA ALA A 117 9.13 -1.76 2.24
C ALA A 117 10.57 -2.14 2.61
N THR A 118 10.77 -3.37 3.12
CA THR A 118 12.09 -3.88 3.52
C THR A 118 13.03 -4.01 2.33
N GLU A 119 12.58 -4.54 1.19
CA GLU A 119 13.36 -4.63 -0.04
C GLU A 119 13.79 -3.24 -0.55
N THR A 120 12.87 -2.26 -0.50
CA THR A 120 13.19 -0.88 -0.88
C THR A 120 14.22 -0.26 0.07
N ALA A 121 14.06 -0.43 1.38
CA ALA A 121 15.00 0.04 2.39
C ALA A 121 16.38 -0.62 2.21
N ALA A 122 16.42 -1.93 1.96
CA ALA A 122 17.66 -2.67 1.68
C ALA A 122 18.38 -2.12 0.44
N ARG A 123 17.64 -1.89 -0.65
CA ARG A 123 18.21 -1.29 -1.86
C ARG A 123 18.80 0.09 -1.60
N MET A 124 18.11 0.93 -0.85
CA MET A 124 18.58 2.27 -0.49
C MET A 124 19.88 2.21 0.30
N GLN A 125 19.94 1.37 1.32
CA GLN A 125 21.10 1.26 2.22
C GLN A 125 22.29 0.56 1.58
N ARG A 126 22.04 -0.45 0.74
CA ARG A 126 23.08 -1.38 0.27
C ARG A 126 23.50 -1.18 -1.18
N HIS A 127 22.60 -0.67 -2.06
CA HIS A 127 22.83 -0.68 -3.50
C HIS A 127 22.85 0.69 -4.15
N LEU A 128 22.15 1.67 -3.55
CA LEU A 128 21.93 2.98 -4.18
C LEU A 128 22.80 4.10 -3.57
N GLY A 129 23.59 3.80 -2.53
CA GLY A 129 24.37 4.81 -1.85
C GLY A 129 23.51 5.89 -1.16
N HIS A 130 22.27 5.56 -0.79
CA HIS A 130 21.35 6.48 -0.11
C HIS A 130 21.41 6.37 1.42
N GLY A 131 22.22 5.48 1.96
CA GLY A 131 22.54 5.36 3.37
C GLY A 131 23.68 6.27 3.79
N GLU A 132 24.30 5.96 4.91
CA GLU A 132 25.53 6.62 5.39
C GLU A 132 26.76 6.24 4.56
N ARG A 133 26.72 5.08 3.90
CA ARG A 133 27.79 4.56 3.05
C ARG A 133 27.41 4.70 1.58
N ILE A 134 28.36 5.12 0.76
CA ILE A 134 28.19 5.22 -0.69
C ILE A 134 28.44 3.85 -1.37
N GLY A 135 29.22 2.97 -0.73
CA GLY A 135 29.57 1.67 -1.29
C GLY A 135 28.39 0.71 -1.40
N ARG A 136 28.41 -0.11 -2.44
CA ARG A 136 27.47 -1.20 -2.63
C ARG A 136 27.82 -2.38 -1.72
N THR A 137 26.84 -2.98 -1.06
CA THR A 137 26.99 -4.18 -0.25
C THR A 137 26.07 -5.27 -0.79
N ASP A 138 26.64 -6.33 -1.33
CA ASP A 138 25.89 -7.53 -1.71
C ASP A 138 25.91 -8.52 -0.54
N VAL A 139 24.73 -8.80 0.01
CA VAL A 139 24.55 -9.78 1.08
C VAL A 139 24.14 -11.11 0.44
N SER A 140 25.05 -11.73 -0.28
CA SER A 140 24.90 -13.14 -0.66
C SER A 140 25.73 -14.01 0.31
N VAL A 141 25.14 -15.09 0.76
CA VAL A 141 25.75 -16.01 1.77
C VAL A 141 27.06 -16.64 1.31
N ASN A 142 27.41 -16.52 0.02
CA ASN A 142 28.53 -17.23 -0.60
C ASN A 142 29.49 -16.32 -1.40
N SER A 143 29.49 -15.00 -1.25
CA SER A 143 30.47 -14.19 -1.98
C SER A 143 31.70 -13.94 -1.12
N GLU A 144 32.80 -14.64 -1.44
CA GLU A 144 34.13 -14.37 -0.93
C GLU A 144 34.64 -12.95 -1.28
N ASP A 145 33.94 -12.29 -2.22
CA ASP A 145 34.22 -10.92 -2.72
C ASP A 145 33.44 -9.81 -2.00
N ASN A 146 32.79 -10.10 -0.90
CA ASN A 146 31.98 -9.11 -0.18
C ASN A 146 32.89 -8.17 0.65
N LEU A 147 33.33 -7.08 0.02
CA LEU A 147 34.21 -6.08 0.64
C LEU A 147 33.55 -5.27 1.74
N CYS A 148 32.24 -5.39 1.94
CA CYS A 148 31.47 -4.65 2.92
C CYS A 148 30.66 -5.60 3.81
N THR A 149 31.26 -6.06 4.89
CA THR A 149 30.76 -7.15 5.74
C THR A 149 29.87 -6.70 6.89
N ASP A 150 29.61 -5.40 7.06
CA ASP A 150 28.80 -4.90 8.19
C ASP A 150 27.29 -5.01 7.90
N VAL A 151 26.82 -6.27 7.91
CA VAL A 151 25.40 -6.61 7.70
C VAL A 151 24.56 -6.10 8.87
N ASP A 152 25.07 -6.14 10.08
CA ASP A 152 24.32 -5.75 11.29
C ASP A 152 24.06 -4.25 11.32
N ALA A 153 25.06 -3.42 11.01
CA ALA A 153 24.83 -1.97 10.89
C ALA A 153 23.84 -1.64 9.76
N SER A 154 23.93 -2.33 8.63
CA SER A 154 22.99 -2.18 7.51
C SER A 154 21.57 -2.60 7.92
N ASN A 155 21.40 -3.69 8.67
CA ASN A 155 20.11 -4.14 9.18
C ASN A 155 19.53 -3.13 10.18
N ALA A 156 20.34 -2.62 11.10
CA ALA A 156 19.92 -1.60 12.05
C ALA A 156 19.46 -0.30 11.35
N ALA A 157 20.19 0.13 10.34
CA ALA A 157 19.83 1.31 9.54
C ALA A 157 18.52 1.11 8.75
N MET A 158 18.30 -0.10 8.21
CA MET A 158 17.03 -0.44 7.54
C MET A 158 15.86 -0.41 8.54
N GLU A 159 16.02 -1.03 9.71
CA GLU A 159 14.97 -1.05 10.73
C GLU A 159 14.63 0.38 11.19
N ALA A 160 15.63 1.20 11.47
CA ALA A 160 15.43 2.61 11.83
C ALA A 160 14.67 3.38 10.74
N LEU A 161 14.98 3.14 9.46
CA LEU A 161 14.28 3.74 8.32
C LEU A 161 12.82 3.27 8.28
N LEU A 162 12.55 1.97 8.42
CA LEU A 162 11.19 1.42 8.41
C LEU A 162 10.36 2.00 9.56
N GLN A 163 10.90 2.10 10.76
CA GLN A 163 10.23 2.69 11.91
C GLN A 163 9.93 4.19 11.70
N ALA A 164 10.88 4.95 11.15
CA ALA A 164 10.69 6.35 10.85
C ALA A 164 9.56 6.58 9.82
N GLU A 165 9.54 5.79 8.75
CA GLU A 165 8.51 5.90 7.71
C GLU A 165 7.14 5.38 8.19
N HIS A 166 7.10 4.35 9.04
CA HIS A 166 5.86 3.92 9.69
C HIS A 166 5.29 5.02 10.61
N ALA A 167 6.13 5.66 11.41
CA ALA A 167 5.73 6.78 12.24
C ALA A 167 5.25 7.98 11.39
N ARG A 168 5.89 8.21 10.23
CA ARG A 168 5.45 9.23 9.26
C ARG A 168 4.07 8.90 8.68
N ALA A 169 3.83 7.67 8.25
CA ALA A 169 2.53 7.21 7.78
C ALA A 169 1.44 7.39 8.83
N THR A 170 1.73 7.00 10.07
CA THR A 170 0.82 7.17 11.22
C THR A 170 0.42 8.64 11.40
N ARG A 171 1.39 9.57 11.41
CA ARG A 171 1.10 11.02 11.53
C ARG A 171 0.27 11.54 10.36
N LEU A 172 0.59 11.14 9.13
CA LEU A 172 -0.16 11.56 7.95
C LEU A 172 -1.63 11.11 8.03
N ILE A 173 -1.87 9.87 8.42
CA ILE A 173 -3.22 9.32 8.56
C ILE A 173 -3.98 10.03 9.69
N GLN A 174 -3.35 10.22 10.86
CA GLN A 174 -3.97 10.91 12.00
C GLN A 174 -4.39 12.34 11.65
N ASN A 175 -3.54 13.06 10.90
CA ASN A 175 -3.82 14.44 10.48
C ASN A 175 -4.92 14.52 9.40
N HIS A 176 -5.20 13.42 8.70
CA HIS A 176 -6.21 13.35 7.64
C HIS A 176 -7.30 12.31 7.93
N ARG A 177 -7.63 12.13 9.22
CA ARG A 177 -8.60 11.12 9.68
C ARG A 177 -9.95 11.20 8.96
N ALA A 178 -10.46 12.40 8.71
CA ALA A 178 -11.73 12.57 8.01
C ALA A 178 -11.68 12.04 6.57
N ALA A 179 -10.58 12.26 5.86
CA ALA A 179 -10.37 11.72 4.51
C ALA A 179 -10.24 10.19 4.53
N LEU A 180 -9.52 9.63 5.51
CA LEU A 180 -9.46 8.18 5.69
C LEU A 180 -10.86 7.58 5.85
N LEU A 181 -11.67 8.12 6.78
CA LEU A 181 -13.01 7.60 7.05
C LEU A 181 -13.93 7.69 5.82
N ALA A 182 -13.87 8.79 5.08
CA ALA A 182 -14.66 8.93 3.85
C ALA A 182 -14.28 7.88 2.78
N LEU A 183 -12.99 7.53 2.65
CA LEU A 183 -12.54 6.46 1.78
C LEU A 183 -12.99 5.09 2.28
N VAL A 184 -12.90 4.85 3.59
CA VAL A 184 -13.35 3.59 4.22
C VAL A 184 -14.84 3.38 3.99
N ASP A 185 -15.67 4.40 4.22
CA ASP A 185 -17.12 4.32 4.04
C ASP A 185 -17.48 4.00 2.58
N GLU A 186 -16.83 4.64 1.61
CA GLU A 186 -17.03 4.35 0.18
C GLU A 186 -16.61 2.93 -0.18
N LEU A 187 -15.47 2.43 0.35
CA LEU A 187 -15.02 1.05 0.14
C LEU A 187 -15.95 0.04 0.81
N MET A 188 -16.43 0.34 2.00
CA MET A 188 -17.43 -0.48 2.69
C MET A 188 -18.73 -0.58 1.89
N GLU A 189 -19.17 0.49 1.27
CA GLU A 189 -20.42 0.51 0.48
C GLU A 189 -20.23 -0.08 -0.91
N LYS A 190 -19.24 0.41 -1.68
CA LYS A 190 -19.09 0.12 -3.11
C LYS A 190 -17.99 -0.86 -3.46
N GLY A 191 -17.02 -1.07 -2.56
CA GLY A 191 -15.88 -1.94 -2.79
C GLY A 191 -14.80 -1.36 -3.70
N GLN A 192 -14.96 -0.15 -4.21
CA GLN A 192 -14.00 0.50 -5.10
C GLN A 192 -14.07 2.03 -5.01
N VAL A 193 -12.94 2.69 -5.27
CA VAL A 193 -12.84 4.16 -5.34
C VAL A 193 -12.03 4.53 -6.58
N PRO A 194 -12.68 5.07 -7.64
CA PRO A 194 -11.98 5.61 -8.80
C PRO A 194 -11.37 6.99 -8.50
N PRO A 195 -10.41 7.49 -9.33
CA PRO A 195 -9.66 8.73 -9.05
C PRO A 195 -10.53 9.97 -8.84
N SER A 196 -11.59 10.15 -9.63
CA SER A 196 -12.51 11.29 -9.49
C SER A 196 -13.21 11.28 -8.13
N ARG A 197 -13.69 10.11 -7.74
CA ARG A 197 -14.36 9.93 -6.46
C ARG A 197 -13.40 10.07 -5.28
N PHE A 198 -12.16 9.60 -5.44
CA PHE A 198 -11.11 9.81 -4.46
C PHE A 198 -10.86 11.30 -4.18
N ALA A 199 -10.74 12.11 -5.24
CA ALA A 199 -10.53 13.55 -5.12
C ALA A 199 -11.71 14.26 -4.41
N GLU A 200 -12.94 13.88 -4.74
CA GLU A 200 -14.15 14.41 -4.08
C GLU A 200 -14.18 14.10 -2.58
N LEU A 201 -13.91 12.83 -2.22
CA LEU A 201 -13.97 12.36 -0.84
C LEU A 201 -12.88 12.98 0.03
N THR A 202 -11.66 13.05 -0.49
CA THR A 202 -10.51 13.52 0.29
C THR A 202 -10.33 15.02 0.29
N ARG A 203 -10.81 15.71 -0.75
CA ARG A 203 -10.63 17.16 -0.98
C ARG A 203 -9.17 17.60 -0.97
N LEU A 204 -8.26 16.67 -1.29
CA LEU A 204 -6.84 16.99 -1.38
C LEU A 204 -6.52 17.79 -2.65
N PRO A 205 -5.54 18.70 -2.61
CA PRO A 205 -5.08 19.43 -3.79
C PRO A 205 -4.23 18.50 -4.67
N LEU A 206 -4.90 17.66 -5.47
CA LEU A 206 -4.24 16.68 -6.31
C LEU A 206 -3.90 17.28 -7.68
N THR A 207 -2.75 16.88 -8.23
CA THR A 207 -2.33 17.26 -9.58
C THR A 207 -2.77 16.17 -10.57
N ALA A 208 -3.30 16.58 -11.73
CA ALA A 208 -3.75 15.65 -12.76
C ALA A 208 -2.63 15.13 -13.69
N THR A 209 -1.40 15.63 -13.54
CA THR A 209 -0.28 15.33 -14.46
C THR A 209 0.34 13.98 -14.16
N GLU A 210 0.36 13.11 -15.18
CA GLU A 210 0.84 11.72 -15.06
C GLU A 210 2.35 11.59 -14.83
N ASP A 211 3.17 12.56 -15.25
CA ASP A 211 4.64 12.46 -15.28
C ASP A 211 5.36 13.47 -14.36
N ALA A 212 4.78 13.82 -13.21
CA ALA A 212 5.48 14.72 -12.30
C ALA A 212 6.77 14.06 -11.76
N LEU A 213 7.87 14.33 -12.44
CA LEU A 213 9.22 14.11 -11.90
C LEU A 213 9.48 15.13 -10.78
N ASP A 214 10.53 14.87 -9.99
CA ASP A 214 11.07 15.90 -9.11
C ASP A 214 11.54 17.10 -9.95
N PRO A 215 11.60 18.32 -9.38
CA PRO A 215 11.82 19.55 -10.13
C PRO A 215 13.29 19.72 -10.55
N TYR A 216 13.86 18.75 -11.25
CA TYR A 216 15.27 18.72 -11.66
C TYR A 216 15.68 19.94 -12.52
N ALA A 217 14.79 20.36 -13.44
CA ALA A 217 15.06 21.52 -14.28
C ALA A 217 15.11 22.82 -13.48
N ALA A 218 14.20 23.00 -12.52
CA ALA A 218 14.20 24.15 -11.61
C ALA A 218 15.42 24.14 -10.70
N CYS A 219 15.81 23.00 -10.15
CA CYS A 219 17.02 22.84 -9.36
C CYS A 219 18.27 23.17 -10.18
N LEU A 220 18.36 22.72 -11.42
CA LEU A 220 19.47 23.06 -12.32
C LEU A 220 19.51 24.55 -12.63
N ALA A 221 18.36 25.18 -12.86
CA ALA A 221 18.30 26.63 -13.10
C ALA A 221 18.74 27.44 -11.88
N ALA A 222 18.36 27.03 -10.69
CA ALA A 222 18.76 27.67 -9.44
C ALA A 222 20.25 27.48 -9.09
N PHE A 223 20.90 26.45 -9.62
CA PHE A 223 22.32 26.18 -9.41
C PHE A 223 23.21 27.00 -10.33
N ARG A 224 22.72 27.47 -11.47
CA ARG A 224 23.45 28.31 -12.45
C ARG A 224 23.52 29.76 -12.04
#